data_094d65b834ed739a3391d4909eec8b31
#
_entry.id   094d65b834ed739a3391d4909eec8b31
#
_cell.length_a   1.000
_cell.length_b   1.000
_cell.length_c   1.000
_cell.angle_alpha   90.00
_cell.angle_beta   90.00
_cell.angle_gamma   90.00
#
_symmetry.space_group_name_H-M   'P 1'
#
loop_
_entity.id
_entity.type
_entity.pdbx_description
1 polymer ?
#
loop_
_entity_poly.entity_id
_entity_poly.type
_entity_poly.pdbx_seq_one_letter_code
_entity_poly.pdbx_strand_id
1 'polypeptide(L)'
;MSPEEVRELLPLYALGALTPEERARVEEALKRYPELWPEAKALLETAAELAAGLPQEPVPRGLEERVLRRIRPRRLPFLPLLARAAAVLAFLLVGYGAYFGLSWTLSLGAPTTRVYALVGPEGTPVGRAVVRGDGAALVVLKAPAPAGRVYQAWGLGKGDPVPLPTFRLPLKVVRLPEGAEALAVSLEPPGGSQRPTEILGLPRP
;
A
#
# COMPACT_ATOMS: atom_id res chain seq x y z
N MET A 1 -48.30 12.38 18.57
CA MET A 1 -48.61 13.80 18.44
C MET A 1 -49.21 14.01 17.06
N SER A 2 -50.41 14.63 16.98
CA SER A 2 -51.04 14.96 15.70
C SER A 2 -50.42 16.20 15.06
N PRO A 3 -50.63 16.47 13.77
CA PRO A 3 -50.11 17.69 13.12
C PRO A 3 -50.63 18.97 13.77
N GLU A 4 -51.89 18.97 14.26
CA GLU A 4 -52.53 20.09 14.97
C GLU A 4 -51.84 20.36 16.31
N GLU A 5 -51.60 19.34 17.11
CA GLU A 5 -50.86 19.45 18.38
C GLU A 5 -49.45 19.99 18.16
N VAL A 6 -48.78 19.61 17.04
CA VAL A 6 -47.47 20.16 16.70
C VAL A 6 -47.56 21.64 16.42
N ARG A 7 -48.55 22.10 15.59
CA ARG A 7 -48.75 23.53 15.28
C ARG A 7 -48.93 24.39 16.52
N GLU A 8 -49.69 23.91 17.50
CA GLU A 8 -49.90 24.63 18.76
C GLU A 8 -48.62 24.84 19.56
N LEU A 9 -47.67 23.91 19.44
CA LEU A 9 -46.39 23.98 20.14
C LEU A 9 -45.28 24.69 19.35
N LEU A 10 -45.41 24.92 18.02
CA LEU A 10 -44.38 25.55 17.20
C LEU A 10 -43.95 26.95 17.69
N PRO A 11 -44.85 27.84 18.17
CA PRO A 11 -44.43 29.14 18.71
C PRO A 11 -43.56 28.99 19.96
N LEU A 12 -43.91 28.08 20.87
CA LEU A 12 -43.12 27.79 22.07
C LEU A 12 -41.78 27.10 21.72
N TYR A 13 -41.79 26.25 20.71
CA TYR A 13 -40.57 25.62 20.14
C TYR A 13 -39.62 26.68 19.61
N ALA A 14 -40.14 27.65 18.83
CA ALA A 14 -39.33 28.72 18.25
C ALA A 14 -38.74 29.66 19.31
N LEU A 15 -39.45 29.93 20.40
CA LEU A 15 -38.97 30.74 21.52
C LEU A 15 -38.08 29.95 22.51
N GLY A 16 -37.92 28.64 22.31
CA GLY A 16 -37.12 27.80 23.22
C GLY A 16 -37.76 27.57 24.58
N ALA A 17 -39.08 27.74 24.67
CA ALA A 17 -39.85 27.70 25.93
C ALA A 17 -40.41 26.29 26.27
N LEU A 18 -40.15 25.29 25.44
CA LEU A 18 -40.54 23.90 25.68
C LEU A 18 -39.56 23.19 26.62
N THR A 19 -40.11 22.24 27.40
CA THR A 19 -39.27 21.30 28.15
C THR A 19 -38.45 20.42 27.20
N PRO A 20 -37.31 19.82 27.65
CA PRO A 20 -36.50 18.93 26.82
C PRO A 20 -37.32 17.79 26.20
N GLU A 21 -38.25 17.22 26.94
CA GLU A 21 -39.10 16.12 26.51
C GLU A 21 -40.15 16.55 25.45
N GLU A 22 -40.76 17.74 25.62
CA GLU A 22 -41.66 18.32 24.62
C GLU A 22 -40.93 18.68 23.35
N ARG A 23 -39.76 19.30 23.47
CA ARG A 23 -38.92 19.64 22.34
C ARG A 23 -38.55 18.41 21.52
N ALA A 24 -38.11 17.32 22.17
CA ALA A 24 -37.77 16.07 21.48
C ALA A 24 -38.98 15.48 20.73
N ARG A 25 -40.20 15.59 21.33
CA ARG A 25 -41.45 15.13 20.69
C ARG A 25 -41.80 15.97 19.46
N VAL A 26 -41.63 17.30 19.54
CA VAL A 26 -41.87 18.20 18.41
C VAL A 26 -40.86 17.95 17.30
N GLU A 27 -39.56 17.78 17.62
CA GLU A 27 -38.52 17.47 16.63
C GLU A 27 -38.78 16.13 15.93
N GLU A 28 -39.26 15.12 16.64
CA GLU A 28 -39.63 13.83 16.05
C GLU A 28 -40.89 13.93 15.19
N ALA A 29 -41.83 14.76 15.59
CA ALA A 29 -43.06 15.01 14.82
C ALA A 29 -42.77 15.81 13.54
N LEU A 30 -41.85 16.79 13.57
CA LEU A 30 -41.43 17.53 12.37
C LEU A 30 -40.72 16.63 11.35
N LYS A 31 -40.01 15.56 11.76
CA LYS A 31 -39.49 14.55 10.83
C LYS A 31 -40.60 13.73 10.17
N ARG A 32 -41.70 13.48 10.90
CA ARG A 32 -42.83 12.70 10.41
C ARG A 32 -43.78 13.54 9.53
N TYR A 33 -43.86 14.85 9.77
CA TYR A 33 -44.74 15.81 9.10
C TYR A 33 -43.90 16.95 8.48
N PRO A 34 -43.11 16.66 7.40
CA PRO A 34 -42.20 17.64 6.81
C PRO A 34 -42.92 18.87 6.22
N GLU A 35 -44.25 18.80 5.98
CA GLU A 35 -45.10 19.91 5.55
C GLU A 35 -45.23 21.01 6.60
N LEU A 36 -44.95 20.73 7.88
CA LEU A 36 -44.96 21.73 8.95
C LEU A 36 -43.65 22.50 9.07
N TRP A 37 -42.61 22.05 8.37
CA TRP A 37 -41.27 22.67 8.45
C TRP A 37 -41.24 24.12 7.95
N PRO A 38 -41.92 24.53 6.87
CA PRO A 38 -41.98 25.94 6.46
C PRO A 38 -42.55 26.85 7.53
N GLU A 39 -43.60 26.41 8.24
CA GLU A 39 -44.26 27.17 9.32
C GLU A 39 -43.35 27.27 10.55
N ALA A 40 -42.70 26.16 10.94
CA ALA A 40 -41.72 26.13 12.01
C ALA A 40 -40.52 27.06 11.71
N LYS A 41 -40.04 27.06 10.45
CA LYS A 41 -38.94 27.91 9.99
C LYS A 41 -39.30 29.40 10.08
N ALA A 42 -40.48 29.79 9.62
CA ALA A 42 -40.94 31.20 9.69
C ALA A 42 -41.00 31.70 11.14
N LEU A 43 -41.49 30.86 12.07
CA LEU A 43 -41.52 31.20 13.50
C LEU A 43 -40.11 31.30 14.10
N LEU A 44 -39.19 30.41 13.72
CA LEU A 44 -37.78 30.47 14.14
C LEU A 44 -37.05 31.72 13.61
N GLU A 45 -37.34 32.15 12.38
CA GLU A 45 -36.80 33.38 11.80
C GLU A 45 -37.33 34.61 12.56
N THR A 46 -38.64 34.66 12.86
CA THR A 46 -39.22 35.74 13.67
C THR A 46 -38.63 35.77 15.08
N ALA A 47 -38.45 34.62 15.72
CA ALA A 47 -37.81 34.53 17.03
C ALA A 47 -36.36 35.00 16.99
N ALA A 48 -35.60 34.72 15.93
CA ALA A 48 -34.24 35.19 15.73
C ALA A 48 -34.17 36.71 15.53
N GLU A 49 -35.13 37.31 14.81
CA GLU A 49 -35.24 38.76 14.65
C GLU A 49 -35.49 39.46 15.99
N LEU A 50 -36.39 38.91 16.81
CA LEU A 50 -36.65 39.41 18.17
C LEU A 50 -35.39 39.33 19.04
N ALA A 51 -34.66 38.22 18.98
CA ALA A 51 -33.40 38.04 19.71
C ALA A 51 -32.29 39.03 19.26
N ALA A 52 -32.25 39.38 17.98
CA ALA A 52 -31.29 40.37 17.45
C ALA A 52 -31.53 41.80 17.98
N GLY A 53 -32.77 42.12 18.39
CA GLY A 53 -33.13 43.41 19.01
C GLY A 53 -32.73 43.52 20.50
N LEU A 54 -32.28 42.40 21.12
CA LEU A 54 -31.84 42.46 22.53
C LEU A 54 -30.41 42.97 22.69
N PRO A 55 -30.07 43.58 23.84
CA PRO A 55 -28.70 43.96 24.13
C PRO A 55 -27.74 42.75 24.00
N GLN A 56 -26.69 42.89 23.20
CA GLN A 56 -25.73 41.83 23.00
C GLN A 56 -24.84 41.67 24.25
N GLU A 57 -24.80 40.49 24.85
CA GLU A 57 -23.84 40.18 25.91
C GLU A 57 -22.45 39.87 25.32
N PRO A 58 -21.36 40.36 26.00
CA PRO A 58 -20.03 40.07 25.53
C PRO A 58 -19.73 38.56 25.59
N VAL A 59 -19.18 38.03 24.50
CA VAL A 59 -18.83 36.60 24.41
C VAL A 59 -17.79 36.26 25.50
N PRO A 60 -18.00 35.23 26.33
CA PRO A 60 -17.06 34.81 27.34
C PRO A 60 -15.68 34.50 26.74
N ARG A 61 -14.61 35.08 27.34
CA ARG A 61 -13.24 34.81 26.92
C ARG A 61 -12.96 33.31 26.87
N GLY A 62 -12.34 32.82 25.79
CA GLY A 62 -12.00 31.41 25.60
C GLY A 62 -13.13 30.50 25.12
N LEU A 63 -14.33 31.04 24.77
CA LEU A 63 -15.39 30.24 24.16
C LEU A 63 -14.96 29.68 22.81
N GLU A 64 -14.31 30.47 21.97
CA GLU A 64 -13.78 30.06 20.67
C GLU A 64 -12.83 28.87 20.80
N GLU A 65 -11.87 28.94 21.72
CA GLU A 65 -10.92 27.82 21.94
C GLU A 65 -11.60 26.56 22.48
N ARG A 66 -12.66 26.70 23.29
CA ARG A 66 -13.45 25.55 23.77
C ARG A 66 -14.22 24.87 22.65
N VAL A 67 -14.84 25.66 21.76
CA VAL A 67 -15.57 25.16 20.60
C VAL A 67 -14.59 24.52 19.62
N LEU A 68 -13.49 25.21 19.26
CA LEU A 68 -12.49 24.68 18.36
C LEU A 68 -11.84 23.40 18.87
N ARG A 69 -11.63 23.24 20.18
CA ARG A 69 -11.16 21.97 20.78
C ARG A 69 -12.17 20.82 20.60
N ARG A 70 -13.46 21.10 20.60
CA ARG A 70 -14.50 20.09 20.43
C ARG A 70 -14.64 19.59 19.00
N ILE A 71 -14.41 20.46 18.02
CA ILE A 71 -14.52 20.15 16.59
C ILE A 71 -13.17 19.76 15.96
N ARG A 72 -12.05 19.98 16.62
CA ARG A 72 -10.74 19.50 16.11
C ARG A 72 -10.78 17.98 16.03
N PRO A 73 -10.59 17.39 14.83
CA PRO A 73 -10.48 15.94 14.69
C PRO A 73 -9.36 15.45 15.60
N ARG A 74 -9.62 14.40 16.36
CA ARG A 74 -8.58 13.71 17.16
C ARG A 74 -7.51 13.26 16.19
N ARG A 75 -6.40 13.98 16.11
CA ARG A 75 -5.21 13.56 15.37
C ARG A 75 -4.70 12.31 16.08
N LEU A 76 -4.73 11.20 15.36
CA LEU A 76 -4.16 9.94 15.86
C LEU A 76 -2.65 10.17 16.04
N PRO A 77 -2.11 10.18 17.26
CA PRO A 77 -0.72 10.59 17.53
C PRO A 77 0.31 9.66 16.91
N PHE A 78 -0.08 8.45 16.51
CA PHE A 78 0.78 7.46 15.87
C PHE A 78 0.87 7.61 14.33
N LEU A 79 -0.04 8.37 13.69
CA LEU A 79 -0.02 8.56 12.23
C LEU A 79 1.29 9.17 11.72
N PRO A 80 1.84 10.25 12.33
CA PRO A 80 3.13 10.79 11.91
C PRO A 80 4.31 9.84 12.19
N LEU A 81 4.22 8.98 13.22
CA LEU A 81 5.23 7.97 13.50
C LEU A 81 5.25 6.89 12.42
N LEU A 82 4.08 6.38 12.02
CA LEU A 82 3.95 5.41 10.93
C LEU A 82 4.44 6.00 9.60
N ALA A 83 4.11 7.25 9.30
CA ALA A 83 4.59 7.92 8.10
C ALA A 83 6.12 8.05 8.08
N ARG A 84 6.75 8.39 9.21
CA ARG A 84 8.21 8.43 9.34
C ARG A 84 8.84 7.05 9.18
N ALA A 85 8.27 6.02 9.80
CA ALA A 85 8.75 4.64 9.66
C ALA A 85 8.65 4.16 8.20
N ALA A 86 7.54 4.45 7.52
CA ALA A 86 7.37 4.14 6.10
C ALA A 86 8.37 4.88 5.21
N ALA A 87 8.64 6.16 5.49
CA ALA A 87 9.64 6.94 4.76
C ALA A 87 11.05 6.39 4.93
N VAL A 88 11.43 6.00 6.15
CA VAL A 88 12.74 5.36 6.42
C VAL A 88 12.84 4.03 5.69
N LEU A 89 11.80 3.19 5.74
CA LEU A 89 11.79 1.92 5.02
C LEU A 89 11.90 2.11 3.51
N ALA A 90 11.16 3.06 2.94
CA ALA A 90 11.25 3.39 1.52
C ALA A 90 12.66 3.87 1.14
N PHE A 91 13.27 4.73 1.95
CA PHE A 91 14.65 5.19 1.73
C PHE A 91 15.65 4.04 1.76
N LEU A 92 15.52 3.11 2.72
CA LEU A 92 16.39 1.93 2.81
C LEU A 92 16.21 1.01 1.59
N LEU A 93 14.96 0.80 1.13
CA LEU A 93 14.68 -0.02 -0.06
C LEU A 93 15.26 0.61 -1.33
N VAL A 94 15.10 1.91 -1.51
CA VAL A 94 15.67 2.65 -2.66
C VAL A 94 17.20 2.63 -2.60
N GLY A 95 17.77 2.91 -1.42
CA GLY A 95 19.22 2.88 -1.21
C GLY A 95 19.82 1.50 -1.47
N TYR A 96 19.17 0.44 -0.97
CA TYR A 96 19.59 -0.93 -1.23
C TYR A 96 19.48 -1.30 -2.72
N GLY A 97 18.37 -0.92 -3.38
CA GLY A 97 18.19 -1.13 -4.82
C GLY A 97 19.23 -0.43 -5.67
N ALA A 98 19.54 0.82 -5.34
CA ALA A 98 20.60 1.59 -6.01
C ALA A 98 21.99 0.98 -5.78
N TYR A 99 22.32 0.60 -4.54
CA TYR A 99 23.58 -0.09 -4.22
C TYR A 99 23.69 -1.41 -4.98
N PHE A 100 22.62 -2.21 -4.98
CA PHE A 100 22.57 -3.47 -5.70
C PHE A 100 22.80 -3.26 -7.20
N GLY A 101 22.06 -2.35 -7.83
CA GLY A 101 22.22 -2.03 -9.26
C GLY A 101 23.62 -1.55 -9.59
N LEU A 102 24.15 -0.59 -8.81
CA LEU A 102 25.49 -0.04 -9.02
C LEU A 102 26.59 -1.12 -8.83
N SER A 103 26.47 -1.97 -7.82
CA SER A 103 27.46 -3.03 -7.57
C SER A 103 27.56 -4.03 -8.72
N TRP A 104 26.40 -4.35 -9.35
CA TRP A 104 26.41 -5.24 -10.52
C TRP A 104 26.89 -4.55 -11.79
N THR A 105 26.52 -3.28 -12.04
CA THR A 105 27.02 -2.53 -13.19
C THR A 105 28.52 -2.32 -13.15
N LEU A 106 29.07 -1.98 -11.98
CA LEU A 106 30.52 -1.86 -11.80
C LEU A 106 31.23 -3.19 -11.98
N SER A 107 30.62 -4.30 -11.58
CA SER A 107 31.23 -5.63 -11.75
C SER A 107 31.33 -6.07 -13.22
N LEU A 108 30.46 -5.56 -14.11
CA LEU A 108 30.53 -5.88 -15.55
C LEU A 108 31.87 -5.46 -16.21
N GLY A 109 32.53 -4.44 -15.68
CA GLY A 109 33.87 -4.00 -16.14
C GLY A 109 35.03 -4.74 -15.49
N ALA A 110 34.78 -5.63 -14.53
CA ALA A 110 35.85 -6.35 -13.84
C ALA A 110 36.33 -7.53 -14.68
N PRO A 111 37.66 -7.76 -14.78
CA PRO A 111 38.24 -8.83 -15.60
C PRO A 111 37.87 -10.24 -15.13
N THR A 112 37.45 -10.38 -13.89
CA THR A 112 36.98 -11.64 -13.29
C THR A 112 35.48 -11.92 -13.48
N THR A 113 34.75 -11.00 -14.11
CA THR A 113 33.33 -11.18 -14.38
C THR A 113 33.11 -11.77 -15.76
N ARG A 114 32.32 -12.83 -15.82
CA ARG A 114 31.94 -13.51 -17.06
C ARG A 114 30.47 -13.32 -17.35
N VAL A 115 30.13 -12.95 -18.57
CA VAL A 115 28.73 -12.78 -19.01
C VAL A 115 28.45 -13.86 -20.05
N TYR A 116 27.40 -14.63 -19.81
CA TYR A 116 26.94 -15.68 -20.70
C TYR A 116 25.55 -15.42 -21.21
N ALA A 117 25.29 -15.68 -22.47
CA ALA A 117 23.95 -15.88 -22.95
C ALA A 117 23.45 -17.25 -22.49
N LEU A 118 22.20 -17.29 -21.95
CA LEU A 118 21.50 -18.56 -21.71
C LEU A 118 20.67 -18.88 -22.93
N VAL A 119 21.03 -19.98 -23.58
CA VAL A 119 20.45 -20.37 -24.87
C VAL A 119 19.81 -21.74 -24.72
N GLY A 120 18.56 -21.82 -25.14
CA GLY A 120 17.76 -23.06 -25.15
C GLY A 120 18.27 -24.09 -26.17
N PRO A 121 17.74 -25.34 -26.13
CA PRO A 121 18.15 -26.42 -27.03
C PRO A 121 18.00 -26.06 -28.52
N GLU A 122 17.00 -25.24 -28.86
CA GLU A 122 16.74 -24.78 -30.22
C GLU A 122 17.56 -23.54 -30.65
N GLY A 123 18.52 -23.13 -29.83
CA GLY A 123 19.33 -21.93 -30.11
C GLY A 123 18.66 -20.60 -29.74
N THR A 124 17.45 -20.63 -29.14
CA THR A 124 16.73 -19.42 -28.74
C THR A 124 17.31 -18.84 -27.45
N PRO A 125 17.62 -17.52 -27.39
CA PRO A 125 18.12 -16.91 -26.18
C PRO A 125 16.98 -16.75 -25.15
N VAL A 126 17.11 -17.39 -24.00
CA VAL A 126 16.13 -17.36 -22.90
C VAL A 126 16.48 -16.38 -21.78
N GLY A 127 17.73 -15.94 -21.73
CA GLY A 127 18.20 -15.01 -20.72
C GLY A 127 19.69 -14.75 -20.78
N ARG A 128 20.23 -14.23 -19.67
CA ARG A 128 21.66 -14.00 -19.46
C ARG A 128 22.05 -14.38 -18.03
N ALA A 129 23.30 -14.79 -17.85
CA ALA A 129 23.90 -14.97 -16.55
C ALA A 129 25.19 -14.13 -16.47
N VAL A 130 25.36 -13.43 -15.36
CA VAL A 130 26.55 -12.66 -15.02
C VAL A 130 27.17 -13.32 -13.81
N VAL A 131 28.37 -13.88 -13.97
CA VAL A 131 29.12 -14.55 -12.91
C VAL A 131 30.31 -13.70 -12.52
N ARG A 132 30.36 -13.33 -11.24
CA ARG A 132 31.43 -12.53 -10.65
C ARG A 132 32.56 -13.42 -10.12
N GLY A 133 33.75 -12.85 -9.99
CA GLY A 133 34.93 -13.56 -9.46
C GLY A 133 34.78 -14.01 -8.00
N ASP A 134 33.83 -13.43 -7.22
CA ASP A 134 33.52 -13.84 -5.86
C ASP A 134 32.48 -15.02 -5.78
N GLY A 135 32.15 -15.60 -6.93
CA GLY A 135 31.16 -16.69 -7.04
C GLY A 135 29.72 -16.26 -7.04
N ALA A 136 29.42 -14.98 -6.90
CA ALA A 136 28.04 -14.50 -7.04
C ALA A 136 27.62 -14.51 -8.52
N ALA A 137 26.45 -15.06 -8.81
CA ALA A 137 25.90 -15.13 -10.16
C ALA A 137 24.50 -14.51 -10.21
N LEU A 138 24.30 -13.56 -11.12
CA LEU A 138 22.99 -12.97 -11.40
C LEU A 138 22.42 -13.64 -12.65
N VAL A 139 21.24 -14.25 -12.50
CA VAL A 139 20.46 -14.82 -13.58
C VAL A 139 19.34 -13.84 -13.95
N VAL A 140 19.25 -13.52 -15.23
CA VAL A 140 18.18 -12.67 -15.79
C VAL A 140 17.51 -13.44 -16.92
N LEU A 141 16.24 -13.80 -16.74
CA LEU A 141 15.43 -14.51 -17.72
C LEU A 141 14.40 -13.56 -18.35
N LYS A 142 13.85 -13.93 -19.49
CA LYS A 142 12.88 -13.10 -20.24
C LYS A 142 11.49 -13.06 -19.59
N ALA A 143 11.11 -14.10 -18.85
CA ALA A 143 9.78 -14.22 -18.25
C ALA A 143 9.85 -14.90 -16.88
N PRO A 144 8.83 -14.73 -16.02
CA PRO A 144 8.67 -15.55 -14.80
C PRO A 144 8.37 -17.02 -15.15
N ALA A 145 8.61 -17.91 -14.18
CA ALA A 145 8.28 -19.32 -14.35
C ALA A 145 6.77 -19.53 -14.56
N PRO A 146 6.36 -20.43 -15.45
CA PRO A 146 4.97 -20.78 -15.67
C PRO A 146 4.28 -21.26 -14.38
N ALA A 147 2.95 -21.18 -14.32
CA ALA A 147 2.17 -21.71 -13.19
C ALA A 147 2.48 -23.20 -12.96
N GLY A 148 2.66 -23.58 -11.68
CA GLY A 148 2.97 -24.95 -11.30
C GLY A 148 4.42 -25.39 -11.59
N ARG A 149 5.31 -24.51 -12.08
CA ARG A 149 6.72 -24.80 -12.34
C ARG A 149 7.64 -23.79 -11.61
N VAL A 150 8.90 -24.15 -11.49
CA VAL A 150 9.96 -23.28 -10.94
C VAL A 150 11.18 -23.37 -11.81
N TYR A 151 11.97 -22.31 -11.84
CA TYR A 151 13.31 -22.35 -12.38
C TYR A 151 14.26 -22.93 -11.34
N GLN A 152 15.25 -23.69 -11.78
CA GLN A 152 16.36 -24.13 -10.96
C GLN A 152 17.67 -23.79 -11.68
N ALA A 153 18.56 -23.16 -10.93
CA ALA A 153 19.91 -22.89 -11.41
C ALA A 153 20.82 -24.10 -11.12
N TRP A 154 21.87 -24.24 -11.91
CA TRP A 154 22.81 -25.33 -11.80
C TRP A 154 24.21 -24.79 -11.95
N GLY A 155 25.07 -25.10 -10.99
CA GLY A 155 26.52 -24.83 -11.12
C GLY A 155 27.18 -25.86 -12.03
N LEU A 156 27.85 -25.40 -13.09
CA LEU A 156 28.53 -26.23 -14.04
C LEU A 156 30.05 -26.12 -13.83
N GLY A 157 30.72 -27.25 -13.68
CA GLY A 157 32.16 -27.39 -13.52
C GLY A 157 32.69 -28.67 -14.16
N LYS A 158 33.79 -29.20 -13.65
CA LYS A 158 34.40 -30.45 -14.14
C LYS A 158 33.64 -31.74 -13.79
N GLY A 159 32.65 -31.65 -12.90
CA GLY A 159 31.83 -32.77 -12.42
C GLY A 159 30.35 -32.66 -12.85
N ASP A 160 29.51 -33.43 -12.18
CA ASP A 160 28.07 -33.36 -12.39
C ASP A 160 27.51 -31.97 -12.04
N PRO A 161 26.43 -31.52 -12.71
CA PRO A 161 25.76 -30.25 -12.38
C PRO A 161 25.30 -30.20 -10.92
N VAL A 162 25.73 -29.17 -10.20
CA VAL A 162 25.37 -28.98 -8.79
C VAL A 162 24.04 -28.19 -8.69
N PRO A 163 23.00 -28.77 -8.05
CA PRO A 163 21.73 -28.10 -7.90
C PRO A 163 21.86 -26.84 -7.01
N LEU A 164 21.31 -25.73 -7.46
CA LEU A 164 21.25 -24.46 -6.76
C LEU A 164 19.79 -24.12 -6.41
N PRO A 165 19.53 -23.08 -5.62
CA PRO A 165 18.19 -22.73 -5.21
C PRO A 165 17.22 -22.50 -6.38
N THR A 166 15.98 -22.93 -6.20
CA THR A 166 14.88 -22.69 -7.11
C THR A 166 14.36 -21.25 -6.99
N PHE A 167 13.74 -20.76 -8.07
CA PHE A 167 13.15 -19.40 -8.11
C PHE A 167 12.02 -19.32 -9.14
N ARG A 168 11.16 -18.33 -9.01
CA ARG A 168 10.01 -18.10 -9.92
C ARG A 168 10.11 -16.80 -10.68
N LEU A 169 10.78 -15.80 -10.08
CA LEU A 169 10.94 -14.47 -10.69
C LEU A 169 12.03 -14.52 -11.79
N PRO A 170 11.94 -13.65 -12.80
CA PRO A 170 12.90 -13.64 -13.91
C PRO A 170 14.29 -13.14 -13.51
N LEU A 171 14.47 -12.71 -12.27
CA LEU A 171 15.73 -12.22 -11.74
C LEU A 171 16.06 -12.94 -10.44
N LYS A 172 17.27 -13.55 -10.35
CA LYS A 172 17.75 -14.24 -9.16
C LYS A 172 19.25 -14.12 -9.04
N VAL A 173 19.71 -13.83 -7.83
CA VAL A 173 21.12 -13.99 -7.46
C VAL A 173 21.29 -15.35 -6.79
N VAL A 174 22.28 -16.09 -7.24
CA VAL A 174 22.70 -17.37 -6.66
C VAL A 174 24.21 -17.32 -6.40
N ARG A 175 24.71 -18.19 -5.54
CA ARG A 175 26.14 -18.36 -5.33
C ARG A 175 26.56 -19.68 -5.96
N LEU A 176 27.55 -19.62 -6.85
CA LEU A 176 28.15 -20.81 -7.43
C LEU A 176 29.01 -21.55 -6.39
N PRO A 177 28.97 -22.87 -6.36
CA PRO A 177 29.85 -23.66 -5.52
C PRO A 177 31.29 -23.57 -6.03
N GLU A 178 32.24 -23.90 -5.18
CA GLU A 178 33.66 -23.97 -5.57
C GLU A 178 33.86 -24.93 -6.75
N GLY A 179 34.65 -24.48 -7.72
CA GLY A 179 34.93 -25.26 -8.94
C GLY A 179 33.84 -25.16 -10.03
N ALA A 180 32.73 -24.47 -9.79
CA ALA A 180 31.79 -24.15 -10.85
C ALA A 180 32.23 -22.91 -11.63
N GLU A 181 32.32 -23.06 -12.95
CA GLU A 181 32.80 -22.01 -13.85
C GLU A 181 31.68 -21.32 -14.62
N ALA A 182 30.54 -21.98 -14.73
CA ALA A 182 29.38 -21.50 -15.47
C ALA A 182 28.08 -21.88 -14.78
N LEU A 183 26.95 -21.35 -15.28
CA LEU A 183 25.62 -21.57 -14.74
C LEU A 183 24.65 -21.98 -15.87
N ALA A 184 23.85 -23.00 -15.63
CA ALA A 184 22.70 -23.35 -16.46
C ALA A 184 21.39 -23.13 -15.70
N VAL A 185 20.27 -23.13 -16.43
CA VAL A 185 18.91 -23.04 -15.86
C VAL A 185 18.01 -24.07 -16.48
N SER A 186 17.24 -24.75 -15.65
CA SER A 186 16.16 -25.68 -16.05
C SER A 186 14.80 -25.22 -15.54
N LEU A 187 13.76 -25.81 -16.10
CA LEU A 187 12.39 -25.68 -15.65
C LEU A 187 11.96 -26.98 -14.94
N GLU A 188 11.64 -26.86 -13.64
CA GLU A 188 11.47 -28.00 -12.75
C GLU A 188 10.06 -28.01 -12.12
N PRO A 189 9.62 -29.15 -11.57
CA PRO A 189 8.45 -29.21 -10.69
C PRO A 189 8.64 -28.33 -9.44
N PRO A 190 7.55 -27.96 -8.73
CA PRO A 190 7.63 -27.29 -7.43
C PRO A 190 8.52 -28.10 -6.45
N GLY A 191 9.51 -27.40 -5.87
CA GLY A 191 10.51 -28.06 -5.01
C GLY A 191 11.86 -28.33 -5.68
N GLY A 192 11.93 -28.29 -7.00
CA GLY A 192 13.17 -28.53 -7.76
C GLY A 192 13.45 -30.02 -7.95
N SER A 193 14.62 -30.33 -8.53
CA SER A 193 15.06 -31.67 -8.86
C SER A 193 16.53 -31.88 -8.48
N GLN A 194 16.96 -33.13 -8.35
CA GLN A 194 18.37 -33.51 -8.12
C GLN A 194 19.17 -33.56 -9.43
N ARG A 195 18.49 -33.68 -10.56
CA ARG A 195 19.05 -33.63 -11.92
C ARG A 195 18.17 -32.75 -12.79
N PRO A 196 18.72 -32.00 -13.77
CA PRO A 196 17.90 -31.21 -14.68
C PRO A 196 16.88 -32.06 -15.43
N THR A 197 15.58 -31.69 -15.36
CA THR A 197 14.53 -32.42 -16.08
C THR A 197 14.22 -31.77 -17.43
N GLU A 198 14.15 -30.45 -17.49
CA GLU A 198 13.89 -29.70 -18.71
C GLU A 198 14.88 -28.54 -18.81
N ILE A 199 15.93 -28.71 -19.58
CA ILE A 199 16.98 -27.70 -19.75
C ILE A 199 16.40 -26.53 -20.53
N LEU A 200 16.31 -25.37 -19.86
CA LEU A 200 15.82 -24.14 -20.44
C LEU A 200 16.94 -23.32 -21.11
N GLY A 201 18.11 -23.24 -20.48
CA GLY A 201 19.22 -22.45 -20.97
C GLY A 201 20.58 -22.96 -20.53
N LEU A 202 21.44 -23.18 -21.52
CA LEU A 202 22.85 -23.50 -21.33
C LEU A 202 23.69 -22.22 -21.56
N PRO A 203 24.81 -22.07 -20.85
CA PRO A 203 25.71 -20.94 -21.03
C PRO A 203 26.40 -21.01 -22.40
N ARG A 204 26.31 -19.92 -23.15
CA ARG A 204 27.11 -19.67 -24.34
C ARG A 204 27.90 -18.38 -24.14
N PRO A 205 29.22 -18.38 -24.42
CA PRO A 205 30.04 -17.19 -24.35
C PRO A 205 29.63 -16.11 -25.33
#